data_d512b4f3d631dda22e09eeab5c549f7e
#
_entry.id   d512b4f3d631dda22e09eeab5c549f7e
#
_cell.length_a   1.000
_cell.length_b   1.000
_cell.length_c   1.000
_cell.angle_alpha   90.00
_cell.angle_beta   90.00
_cell.angle_gamma   90.00
#
_symmetry.space_group_name_H-M   'P 1'
#
loop_
_entity.id
_entity.type
_entity.pdbx_description
1 polymer ?
#
loop_
_entity_poly.entity_id
_entity_poly.type
_entity_poly.pdbx_seq_one_letter_code
_entity_poly.pdbx_strand_id
1 'polypeptide(L)'
;QQTSVKIRHVIAFHINHGFSPNANRWQKHCEKVCDELGVAFVAESPQIPAAGNKEENARKARYNAWKEFLQRGDLLLLAHHMDDQIETALFYLLRGSSPFGVQAIPPERLLGEAILLRPLINTTKDVIVSYATENDLAWIEDESNQDAGFDRNFLRNDIIPKLKDRWPKLPQSV
;
A
#
# COMPACT_ATOMS: atom_id res chain seq x y z
N GLN A 1 6.88 21.79 -22.30
CA GLN A 1 5.62 21.23 -22.85
C GLN A 1 5.01 20.35 -21.77
N GLN A 2 3.91 20.78 -21.15
CA GLN A 2 3.10 19.92 -20.29
C GLN A 2 2.39 18.91 -21.19
N THR A 3 2.86 17.67 -21.16
CA THR A 3 2.17 16.57 -21.83
C THR A 3 0.94 16.25 -20.98
N SER A 4 -0.26 16.66 -21.42
CA SER A 4 -1.49 16.29 -20.72
C SER A 4 -1.73 14.79 -20.95
N VAL A 5 -1.61 14.00 -19.89
CA VAL A 5 -1.99 12.59 -19.90
C VAL A 5 -3.52 12.52 -19.94
N LYS A 6 -4.08 11.98 -21.02
CA LYS A 6 -5.52 11.78 -21.14
C LYS A 6 -5.89 10.46 -20.47
N ILE A 7 -6.41 10.51 -19.25
CA ILE A 7 -6.96 9.34 -18.55
C ILE A 7 -8.23 8.91 -19.30
N ARG A 8 -8.26 7.63 -19.72
CA ARG A 8 -9.42 7.07 -20.46
C ARG A 8 -10.39 6.38 -19.51
N HIS A 9 -9.87 5.56 -18.61
CA HIS A 9 -10.65 4.78 -17.65
C HIS A 9 -9.93 4.73 -16.31
N VAL A 10 -10.70 4.67 -15.23
CA VAL A 10 -10.21 4.41 -13.88
C VAL A 10 -10.86 3.11 -13.42
N ILE A 11 -10.05 2.18 -12.93
CA ILE A 11 -10.50 0.89 -12.42
C ILE A 11 -9.90 0.70 -11.04
N ALA A 12 -10.72 0.39 -10.05
CA ALA A 12 -10.25 -0.04 -8.74
C ALA A 12 -10.03 -1.56 -8.77
N PHE A 13 -8.82 -1.99 -8.42
CA PHE A 13 -8.43 -3.40 -8.44
C PHE A 13 -8.19 -3.88 -7.01
N HIS A 14 -9.06 -4.76 -6.53
CA HIS A 14 -9.00 -5.32 -5.19
C HIS A 14 -8.42 -6.74 -5.21
N ILE A 15 -7.47 -7.02 -4.31
CA ILE A 15 -6.95 -8.37 -4.11
C ILE A 15 -7.46 -8.91 -2.77
N ASN A 16 -8.33 -9.90 -2.83
CA ASN A 16 -8.83 -10.59 -1.65
C ASN A 16 -7.94 -11.82 -1.36
N HIS A 17 -7.06 -11.68 -0.38
CA HIS A 17 -6.14 -12.76 0.01
C HIS A 17 -6.81 -13.86 0.87
N GLY A 18 -8.04 -13.64 1.34
CA GLY A 18 -8.78 -14.59 2.17
C GLY A 18 -8.17 -14.87 3.56
N PHE A 19 -7.25 -14.04 4.05
CA PHE A 19 -6.55 -14.27 5.33
C PHE A 19 -7.38 -13.90 6.55
N SER A 20 -8.23 -12.90 6.43
CA SER A 20 -9.14 -12.46 7.48
C SER A 20 -10.54 -13.04 7.25
N PRO A 21 -11.26 -13.40 8.30
CA PRO A 21 -12.70 -13.72 8.20
C PRO A 21 -13.51 -12.54 7.66
N ASN A 22 -12.99 -11.32 7.78
CA ASN A 22 -13.63 -10.10 7.30
C ASN A 22 -13.27 -9.74 5.84
N ALA A 23 -12.38 -10.48 5.16
CA ALA A 23 -11.89 -10.15 3.82
C ALA A 23 -13.01 -9.90 2.79
N ASN A 24 -14.08 -10.71 2.81
CA ASN A 24 -15.25 -10.53 1.93
C ASN A 24 -16.06 -9.27 2.28
N ARG A 25 -16.12 -8.88 3.56
CA ARG A 25 -16.77 -7.64 3.98
C ARG A 25 -15.99 -6.42 3.48
N TRP A 26 -14.67 -6.48 3.52
CA TRP A 26 -13.81 -5.42 3.01
C TRP A 26 -13.95 -5.26 1.49
N GLN A 27 -13.97 -6.38 0.76
CA GLN A 27 -14.22 -6.36 -0.68
C GLN A 27 -15.56 -5.68 -1.02
N LYS A 28 -16.65 -6.06 -0.33
CA LYS A 28 -17.97 -5.44 -0.52
C LYS A 28 -17.99 -3.95 -0.20
N HIS A 29 -17.23 -3.52 0.82
CA HIS A 29 -17.09 -2.10 1.12
C HIS A 29 -16.40 -1.35 -0.03
N CYS A 30 -15.28 -1.87 -0.55
CA CYS A 30 -14.58 -1.27 -1.70
C CYS A 30 -15.49 -1.21 -2.94
N GLU A 31 -16.21 -2.29 -3.24
CA GLU A 31 -17.17 -2.35 -4.35
C GLU A 31 -18.24 -1.26 -4.22
N LYS A 32 -18.87 -1.14 -3.02
CA LYS A 32 -19.86 -0.11 -2.75
C LYS A 32 -19.33 1.32 -2.96
N VAL A 33 -18.12 1.60 -2.46
CA VAL A 33 -17.48 2.92 -2.63
C VAL A 33 -17.21 3.20 -4.11
N CYS A 34 -16.78 2.19 -4.87
CA CYS A 34 -16.57 2.33 -6.30
C CYS A 34 -17.87 2.60 -7.06
N ASP A 35 -18.95 1.92 -6.71
CA ASP A 35 -20.30 2.17 -7.27
C ASP A 35 -20.77 3.61 -7.00
N GLU A 36 -20.59 4.10 -5.78
CA GLU A 36 -20.96 5.48 -5.39
C GLU A 36 -20.12 6.53 -6.16
N LEU A 37 -18.89 6.20 -6.52
CA LEU A 37 -17.99 7.08 -7.29
C LEU A 37 -18.09 6.89 -8.80
N GLY A 38 -18.87 5.92 -9.29
CA GLY A 38 -18.94 5.57 -10.71
C GLY A 38 -17.63 5.00 -11.26
N VAL A 39 -16.82 4.35 -10.41
CA VAL A 39 -15.54 3.74 -10.78
C VAL A 39 -15.74 2.24 -10.99
N ALA A 40 -15.22 1.70 -12.10
CA ALA A 40 -15.25 0.27 -12.34
C ALA A 40 -14.45 -0.49 -11.26
N PHE A 41 -15.00 -1.60 -10.75
CA PHE A 41 -14.40 -2.41 -9.70
C PHE A 41 -14.09 -3.81 -10.23
N VAL A 42 -12.88 -4.28 -9.96
CA VAL A 42 -12.42 -5.65 -10.26
C VAL A 42 -11.85 -6.24 -8.98
N ALA A 43 -12.27 -7.46 -8.64
CA ALA A 43 -11.76 -8.19 -7.50
C ALA A 43 -11.18 -9.53 -7.94
N GLU A 44 -10.00 -9.86 -7.43
CA GLU A 44 -9.37 -11.16 -7.62
C GLU A 44 -9.03 -11.82 -6.29
N SER A 45 -9.13 -13.16 -6.26
CA SER A 45 -8.77 -13.98 -5.11
C SER A 45 -7.71 -15.00 -5.53
N PRO A 46 -6.44 -14.58 -5.65
CA PRO A 46 -5.38 -15.46 -6.11
C PRO A 46 -5.12 -16.56 -5.08
N GLN A 47 -4.79 -17.77 -5.55
CA GLN A 47 -4.35 -18.85 -4.69
C GLN A 47 -2.97 -18.52 -4.11
N ILE A 48 -2.87 -18.58 -2.79
CA ILE A 48 -1.62 -18.30 -2.07
C ILE A 48 -1.08 -19.62 -1.50
N PRO A 49 0.17 -19.99 -1.84
CA PRO A 49 0.79 -21.18 -1.27
C PRO A 49 0.81 -21.14 0.26
N ALA A 50 0.40 -22.26 0.89
CA ALA A 50 0.41 -22.37 2.36
C ALA A 50 1.82 -22.50 2.94
N ALA A 51 2.77 -23.01 2.15
CA ALA A 51 4.15 -23.20 2.58
C ALA A 51 4.98 -21.91 2.44
N GLY A 52 5.89 -21.67 3.39
CA GLY A 52 6.80 -20.53 3.38
C GLY A 52 6.25 -19.28 4.06
N ASN A 53 6.84 -18.13 3.72
CA ASN A 53 6.42 -16.84 4.29
C ASN A 53 5.11 -16.37 3.66
N LYS A 54 4.05 -16.35 4.47
CA LYS A 54 2.69 -15.99 4.06
C LYS A 54 2.60 -14.59 3.45
N GLU A 55 3.26 -13.60 4.07
CA GLU A 55 3.27 -12.21 3.60
C GLU A 55 3.96 -12.09 2.23
N GLU A 56 5.11 -12.75 2.08
CA GLU A 56 5.86 -12.76 0.82
C GLU A 56 5.07 -13.46 -0.31
N ASN A 57 4.42 -14.58 0.01
CA ASN A 57 3.58 -15.29 -0.95
C ASN A 57 2.38 -14.44 -1.40
N ALA A 58 1.72 -13.77 -0.45
CA ALA A 58 0.62 -12.83 -0.76
C ALA A 58 1.10 -11.67 -1.64
N ARG A 59 2.27 -11.12 -1.31
CA ARG A 59 2.88 -10.07 -2.12
C ARG A 59 3.17 -10.55 -3.54
N LYS A 60 3.78 -11.72 -3.72
CA LYS A 60 4.05 -12.31 -5.04
C LYS A 60 2.75 -12.52 -5.83
N ALA A 61 1.73 -13.12 -5.21
CA ALA A 61 0.44 -13.36 -5.84
C ALA A 61 -0.21 -12.04 -6.32
N ARG A 62 -0.22 -11.01 -5.49
CA ARG A 62 -0.71 -9.68 -5.84
C ARG A 62 0.02 -9.07 -7.03
N TYR A 63 1.36 -9.15 -7.04
CA TYR A 63 2.14 -8.60 -8.15
C TYR A 63 1.93 -9.38 -9.45
N ASN A 64 1.70 -10.68 -9.39
CA ASN A 64 1.38 -11.48 -10.56
C ASN A 64 0.00 -11.10 -11.12
N ALA A 65 -1.04 -11.01 -10.28
CA ALA A 65 -2.37 -10.58 -10.69
C ALA A 65 -2.32 -9.21 -11.37
N TRP A 66 -1.59 -8.24 -10.81
CA TRP A 66 -1.42 -6.95 -11.47
C TRP A 66 -0.72 -7.04 -12.82
N LYS A 67 0.32 -7.85 -12.97
CA LYS A 67 1.04 -8.01 -14.25
C LYS A 67 0.18 -8.68 -15.33
N GLU A 68 -0.72 -9.58 -14.92
CA GLU A 68 -1.65 -10.25 -15.84
C GLU A 68 -2.77 -9.30 -16.31
N PHE A 69 -3.20 -8.40 -15.43
CA PHE A 69 -4.28 -7.45 -15.70
C PHE A 69 -3.82 -6.22 -16.49
N LEU A 70 -2.65 -5.68 -16.14
CA LEU A 70 -2.14 -4.42 -16.68
C LEU A 70 -1.57 -4.58 -18.10
N GLN A 71 -1.82 -3.58 -18.93
CA GLN A 71 -1.35 -3.49 -20.30
C GLN A 71 -0.31 -2.38 -20.45
N ARG A 72 0.32 -2.34 -21.62
CA ARG A 72 1.26 -1.29 -21.99
C ARG A 72 0.61 0.08 -21.95
N GLY A 73 1.23 0.98 -21.18
CA GLY A 73 0.76 2.35 -21.01
C GLY A 73 -0.21 2.55 -19.85
N ASP A 74 -0.58 1.48 -19.13
CA ASP A 74 -1.38 1.60 -17.92
C ASP A 74 -0.56 2.16 -16.74
N LEU A 75 -1.28 2.85 -15.85
CA LEU A 75 -0.74 3.38 -14.61
C LEU A 75 -1.38 2.64 -13.43
N LEU A 76 -0.57 1.96 -12.62
CA LEU A 76 -1.00 1.38 -11.34
C LEU A 76 -0.71 2.37 -10.22
N LEU A 77 -1.76 2.89 -9.59
CA LEU A 77 -1.64 3.78 -8.44
C LEU A 77 -1.67 2.99 -7.13
N LEU A 78 -0.68 3.18 -6.27
CA LEU A 78 -0.65 2.60 -4.92
C LEU A 78 -0.61 3.70 -3.87
N ALA A 79 -1.38 3.54 -2.80
CA ALA A 79 -1.50 4.49 -1.71
C ALA A 79 -0.40 4.34 -0.64
N HIS A 80 0.82 3.94 -1.01
CA HIS A 80 1.94 4.00 -0.08
C HIS A 80 2.21 5.47 0.29
N HIS A 81 2.51 5.70 1.56
CA HIS A 81 2.69 7.04 2.12
C HIS A 81 4.04 7.15 2.87
N MET A 82 4.33 8.32 3.43
CA MET A 82 5.62 8.61 4.08
C MET A 82 5.92 7.67 5.26
N ASP A 83 4.91 7.27 6.02
CA ASP A 83 5.11 6.34 7.14
C ASP A 83 5.53 4.94 6.67
N ASP A 84 5.10 4.50 5.48
CA ASP A 84 5.58 3.25 4.86
C ASP A 84 7.07 3.34 4.45
N GLN A 85 7.56 4.54 4.12
CA GLN A 85 8.99 4.79 3.88
C GLN A 85 9.80 4.55 5.14
N ILE A 86 9.38 5.18 6.26
CA ILE A 86 10.05 5.04 7.55
C ILE A 86 10.07 3.57 7.98
N GLU A 87 8.92 2.90 7.91
CA GLU A 87 8.78 1.48 8.23
C GLU A 87 9.75 0.63 7.40
N THR A 88 9.78 0.86 6.09
CA THR A 88 10.61 0.09 5.17
C THR A 88 12.10 0.34 5.41
N ALA A 89 12.51 1.59 5.64
CA ALA A 89 13.89 1.93 5.95
C ALA A 89 14.36 1.25 7.25
N LEU A 90 13.57 1.36 8.33
CA LEU A 90 13.89 0.71 9.60
C LEU A 90 13.93 -0.81 9.47
N PHE A 91 12.96 -1.40 8.78
CA PHE A 91 12.91 -2.84 8.56
C PHE A 91 14.17 -3.38 7.87
N TYR A 92 14.65 -2.69 6.85
CA TYR A 92 15.88 -3.09 6.16
C TYR A 92 17.13 -2.87 7.01
N LEU A 93 17.23 -1.75 7.73
CA LEU A 93 18.35 -1.49 8.65
C LEU A 93 18.46 -2.58 9.72
N LEU A 94 17.35 -2.95 10.36
CA LEU A 94 17.32 -3.96 11.41
C LEU A 94 17.61 -5.38 10.92
N ARG A 95 17.42 -5.64 9.64
CA ARG A 95 17.78 -6.92 8.97
C ARG A 95 19.21 -6.95 8.43
N GLY A 96 20.03 -5.97 8.76
CA GLY A 96 21.44 -5.95 8.39
C GLY A 96 21.72 -5.53 6.95
N SER A 97 20.76 -4.87 6.30
CA SER A 97 21.05 -4.22 5.02
C SER A 97 22.08 -3.11 5.22
N SER A 98 23.07 -3.01 4.32
CA SER A 98 24.01 -1.89 4.38
C SER A 98 23.27 -0.56 4.21
N PRO A 99 23.82 0.58 4.70
CA PRO A 99 23.24 1.89 4.47
C PRO A 99 22.98 2.20 2.98
N PHE A 100 23.78 1.62 2.08
CA PHE A 100 23.58 1.70 0.63
C PHE A 100 22.46 0.78 0.11
N GLY A 101 22.03 -0.22 0.87
CA GLY A 101 20.94 -1.15 0.55
C GLY A 101 19.60 -0.70 1.12
N VAL A 102 19.57 0.32 1.98
CA VAL A 102 18.33 0.95 2.49
C VAL A 102 17.78 1.86 1.41
N GLN A 103 17.20 1.28 0.38
CA GLN A 103 16.48 2.06 -0.61
C GLN A 103 15.07 2.34 -0.08
N ALA A 104 14.76 3.63 -0.02
CA ALA A 104 13.38 4.08 0.16
C ALA A 104 12.47 3.50 -0.93
N ILE A 105 11.19 3.40 -0.66
CA ILE A 105 10.21 2.95 -1.66
C ILE A 105 10.21 3.97 -2.80
N PRO A 106 10.56 3.61 -4.04
CA PRO A 106 10.62 4.59 -5.12
C PRO A 106 9.22 5.15 -5.44
N PRO A 107 9.08 6.46 -5.75
CA PRO A 107 7.80 7.07 -6.09
C PRO A 107 7.17 6.45 -7.33
N GLU A 108 8.02 6.00 -8.25
CA GLU A 108 7.61 5.29 -9.47
C GLU A 108 8.55 4.13 -9.81
N ARG A 109 8.07 3.15 -10.52
CA ARG A 109 8.87 2.08 -11.12
C ARG A 109 8.11 1.38 -12.22
N LEU A 110 8.82 0.67 -13.09
CA LEU A 110 8.19 -0.23 -14.07
C LEU A 110 7.62 -1.48 -13.37
N LEU A 111 6.48 -1.94 -13.89
CA LEU A 111 5.84 -3.20 -13.54
C LEU A 111 5.40 -3.90 -14.83
N GLY A 112 6.27 -4.73 -15.39
CA GLY A 112 6.09 -5.23 -16.75
C GLY A 112 6.16 -4.06 -17.75
N GLU A 113 5.12 -3.90 -18.56
CA GLU A 113 4.98 -2.80 -19.51
C GLU A 113 4.18 -1.59 -18.95
N ALA A 114 3.66 -1.71 -17.74
CA ALA A 114 2.95 -0.65 -17.03
C ALA A 114 3.87 0.15 -16.10
N ILE A 115 3.41 1.30 -15.65
CA ILE A 115 4.11 2.14 -14.67
C ILE A 115 3.36 2.08 -13.34
N LEU A 116 4.06 1.74 -12.26
CA LEU A 116 3.56 1.81 -10.91
C LEU A 116 3.95 3.15 -10.29
N LEU A 117 2.96 3.90 -9.82
CA LEU A 117 3.12 5.21 -9.16
C LEU A 117 2.64 5.18 -7.71
N ARG A 118 3.23 6.02 -6.87
CA ARG A 118 2.85 6.23 -5.47
C ARG A 118 2.64 7.71 -5.17
N PRO A 119 1.49 8.27 -5.55
CA PRO A 119 1.24 9.71 -5.45
C PRO A 119 1.34 10.25 -4.03
N LEU A 120 1.05 9.41 -3.01
CA LEU A 120 1.01 9.80 -1.60
C LEU A 120 2.35 9.57 -0.87
N ILE A 121 3.42 9.18 -1.58
CA ILE A 121 4.68 8.75 -0.95
C ILE A 121 5.32 9.82 -0.05
N ASN A 122 5.08 11.10 -0.34
CA ASN A 122 5.57 12.25 0.42
C ASN A 122 4.51 12.81 1.40
N THR A 123 3.38 12.13 1.58
CA THR A 123 2.29 12.56 2.46
C THR A 123 2.31 11.70 3.72
N THR A 124 2.21 12.31 4.90
CA THR A 124 2.13 11.56 6.17
C THR A 124 0.77 10.90 6.33
N LYS A 125 0.70 9.81 7.10
CA LYS A 125 -0.56 9.14 7.44
C LYS A 125 -1.54 10.11 8.11
N ASP A 126 -1.06 10.99 8.98
CA ASP A 126 -1.90 11.95 9.72
C ASP A 126 -2.64 12.90 8.76
N VAL A 127 -1.96 13.40 7.73
CA VAL A 127 -2.58 14.25 6.70
C VAL A 127 -3.66 13.48 5.92
N ILE A 128 -3.41 12.21 5.60
CA ILE A 128 -4.38 11.34 4.91
C ILE A 128 -5.62 11.13 5.78
N VAL A 129 -5.42 10.83 7.07
CA VAL A 129 -6.52 10.62 8.04
C VAL A 129 -7.32 11.90 8.24
N SER A 130 -6.64 13.06 8.38
CA SER A 130 -7.33 14.36 8.48
C SER A 130 -8.20 14.63 7.25
N TYR A 131 -7.64 14.42 6.06
CA TYR A 131 -8.41 14.57 4.81
C TYR A 131 -9.64 13.64 4.77
N ALA A 132 -9.47 12.37 5.14
CA ALA A 132 -10.58 11.42 5.17
C ALA A 132 -11.68 11.84 6.16
N THR A 133 -11.29 12.34 7.33
CA THR A 133 -12.21 12.82 8.36
C THR A 133 -12.94 14.09 7.91
N GLU A 134 -12.23 15.07 7.35
CA GLU A 134 -12.81 16.33 6.87
C GLU A 134 -13.78 16.15 5.69
N ASN A 135 -13.64 15.05 4.95
CA ASN A 135 -14.51 14.72 3.81
C ASN A 135 -15.50 13.59 4.11
N ASP A 136 -15.69 13.24 5.38
CA ASP A 136 -16.63 12.19 5.83
C ASP A 136 -16.45 10.85 5.10
N LEU A 137 -15.20 10.51 4.73
CA LEU A 137 -14.91 9.27 4.06
C LEU A 137 -14.96 8.10 5.04
N ALA A 138 -15.71 7.07 4.72
CA ALA A 138 -15.73 5.83 5.50
C ALA A 138 -14.56 4.93 5.09
N TRP A 139 -13.80 4.42 6.06
CA TRP A 139 -12.76 3.43 5.83
C TRP A 139 -12.90 2.23 6.75
N ILE A 140 -12.18 1.18 6.44
CA ILE A 140 -12.12 -0.03 7.25
C ILE A 140 -10.70 -0.16 7.82
N GLU A 141 -10.61 -0.44 9.10
CA GLU A 141 -9.35 -0.86 9.72
C GLU A 141 -9.21 -2.37 9.67
N ASP A 142 -8.08 -2.82 9.15
CA ASP A 142 -7.70 -4.22 9.14
C ASP A 142 -7.19 -4.59 10.54
N GLU A 143 -7.89 -5.49 11.21
CA GLU A 143 -7.52 -5.97 12.55
C GLU A 143 -6.13 -6.59 12.60
N SER A 144 -5.64 -7.15 11.49
CA SER A 144 -4.30 -7.73 11.43
C SER A 144 -3.18 -6.71 11.61
N ASN A 145 -3.47 -5.41 11.42
CA ASN A 145 -2.51 -4.33 11.67
C ASN A 145 -2.15 -4.18 13.17
N GLN A 146 -2.97 -4.75 14.07
CA GLN A 146 -2.71 -4.72 15.51
C GLN A 146 -1.88 -5.93 15.99
N ASP A 147 -1.65 -6.92 15.13
CA ASP A 147 -0.88 -8.11 15.49
C ASP A 147 0.62 -7.79 15.56
N ALA A 148 1.14 -7.57 16.76
CA ALA A 148 2.55 -7.30 17.02
C ALA A 148 3.49 -8.50 16.74
N GLY A 149 2.95 -9.68 16.41
CA GLY A 149 3.74 -10.84 15.95
C GLY A 149 4.41 -10.61 14.60
N PHE A 150 3.96 -9.62 13.85
CA PHE A 150 4.62 -9.20 12.60
C PHE A 150 5.60 -8.05 12.86
N ASP A 151 6.87 -8.23 12.48
CA ASP A 151 7.94 -7.22 12.63
C ASP A 151 7.51 -5.81 12.19
N ARG A 152 6.80 -5.72 11.05
CA ARG A 152 6.33 -4.45 10.51
C ARG A 152 5.28 -3.79 11.38
N ASN A 153 4.35 -4.56 11.93
CA ASN A 153 3.34 -4.02 12.84
C ASN A 153 3.98 -3.55 14.15
N PHE A 154 4.94 -4.31 14.68
CA PHE A 154 5.72 -3.89 15.85
C PHE A 154 6.44 -2.57 15.59
N LEU A 155 7.12 -2.42 14.45
CA LEU A 155 7.75 -1.16 14.10
C LEU A 155 6.73 -0.01 14.01
N ARG A 156 5.61 -0.24 13.34
CA ARG A 156 4.56 0.77 13.10
C ARG A 156 3.89 1.23 14.39
N ASN A 157 3.55 0.28 15.27
CA ASN A 157 2.71 0.56 16.43
C ASN A 157 3.52 0.93 17.68
N ASP A 158 4.73 0.35 17.86
CA ASP A 158 5.49 0.49 19.09
C ASP A 158 6.76 1.35 18.95
N ILE A 159 7.44 1.29 17.81
CA ILE A 159 8.75 1.91 17.64
C ILE A 159 8.65 3.28 16.96
N ILE A 160 8.00 3.36 15.81
CA ILE A 160 7.92 4.59 15.01
C ILE A 160 7.29 5.75 15.79
N PRO A 161 6.21 5.57 16.56
CA PRO A 161 5.66 6.65 17.37
C PRO A 161 6.68 7.24 18.34
N LYS A 162 7.43 6.41 19.07
CA LYS A 162 8.47 6.86 20.00
C LYS A 162 9.62 7.60 19.30
N LEU A 163 9.97 7.15 18.09
CA LEU A 163 10.96 7.83 17.27
C LEU A 163 10.47 9.21 16.79
N LYS A 164 9.22 9.30 16.35
CA LYS A 164 8.60 10.56 15.94
C LYS A 164 8.51 11.57 17.09
N ASP A 165 8.15 11.10 18.30
CA ASP A 165 8.11 11.95 19.49
C ASP A 165 9.48 12.52 19.82
N ARG A 166 10.55 11.73 19.70
CA ARG A 166 11.92 12.16 19.98
C ARG A 166 12.52 12.97 18.84
N TRP A 167 12.20 12.61 17.60
CA TRP A 167 12.70 13.23 16.37
C TRP A 167 11.55 13.59 15.43
N PRO A 168 10.87 14.74 15.66
CA PRO A 168 9.70 15.15 14.85
C PRO A 168 10.00 15.31 13.35
N LYS A 169 11.28 15.50 12.99
CA LYS A 169 11.73 15.61 11.59
C LYS A 169 12.05 14.24 10.94
N LEU A 170 11.86 13.14 11.65
CA LEU A 170 12.11 11.80 11.11
C LEU A 170 11.45 11.55 9.73
N PRO A 171 10.19 11.97 9.49
CA PRO A 171 9.57 11.77 8.18
C PRO A 171 10.30 12.44 7.01
N GLN A 172 10.98 13.56 7.25
CA GLN A 172 11.73 14.29 6.22
C GLN A 172 13.16 13.75 6.03
N SER A 173 13.61 12.84 6.90
CA SER A 173 14.98 12.30 6.92
C SER A 173 15.10 10.96 6.19
N VAL A 174 14.00 10.40 5.72
CA VAL A 174 13.85 9.15 4.98
C VAL A 174 13.30 9.43 3.58
#